data_a49caca7844f6a193123a1989f9ab35f
#
_entry.id   a49caca7844f6a193123a1989f9ab35f
#
_cell.length_a   1.000
_cell.length_b   1.000
_cell.length_c   1.000
_cell.angle_alpha   90.00
_cell.angle_beta   90.00
_cell.angle_gamma   90.00
#
_symmetry.space_group_name_H-M   'P 1'
#
loop_
_entity.id
_entity.type
_entity.pdbx_description
1 polymer ?
#
loop_
_entity_poly.entity_id
_entity_poly.type
_entity_poly.pdbx_seq_one_letter_code
_entity_poly.pdbx_strand_id
1 'polypeptide(L)'
;VAEEQILVAGAGALGSVVGGLLARAGHPVTLLGRRPHMDAVARDGLLVDGLFGTHRVAGLTCASDARTLAGKYAAILLTVKAFDTAAAASEVAPLLVPDGVLVSLQNGLGNVEAAARAVGAARVLGGRVIFGAELVRPGHAHVTVFADPVLIGPPDARDARLAAAAARWAAALDDSGVPTAATDRIVATLWEKVLYSAALNPLGALRGLTYGALAADADGRAVMDCVIAEAFAVARAEGVALAWADDAAYREVFYGRLVPSTAAHRSSMLQDLERGRRTEIDAINGAVAARGSVRGVPAPANEALTHLVRARERNGSQEAAACNR
;
A
#
# COMPACT_ATOMS: atom_id res chain seq x y z
N VAL A 1 -2.62 13.66 29.73
CA VAL A 1 -3.08 13.51 28.33
C VAL A 1 -3.40 12.05 28.20
N ALA A 2 -4.66 11.69 27.88
CA ALA A 2 -5.00 10.30 27.61
C ALA A 2 -4.09 9.82 26.47
N GLU A 3 -3.44 8.65 26.64
CA GLU A 3 -2.60 8.06 25.61
C GLU A 3 -3.44 7.83 24.34
N GLU A 4 -2.98 8.38 23.23
CA GLU A 4 -3.71 8.33 21.96
C GLU A 4 -3.55 6.96 21.32
N GLN A 5 -4.58 6.13 21.44
CA GLN A 5 -4.59 4.77 20.92
C GLN A 5 -4.53 4.75 19.39
N ILE A 6 -3.77 3.82 18.85
CA ILE A 6 -3.61 3.57 17.41
C ILE A 6 -4.16 2.17 17.09
N LEU A 7 -5.02 2.09 16.08
CA LEU A 7 -5.45 0.82 15.50
C LEU A 7 -4.73 0.57 14.18
N VAL A 8 -4.12 -0.58 14.02
CA VAL A 8 -3.64 -1.06 12.72
C VAL A 8 -4.67 -2.04 12.17
N ALA A 9 -5.48 -1.58 11.23
CA ALA A 9 -6.49 -2.37 10.56
C ALA A 9 -5.89 -3.06 9.33
N GLY A 10 -5.63 -4.36 9.46
CA GLY A 10 -4.95 -5.19 8.47
C GLY A 10 -3.52 -5.56 8.87
N ALA A 11 -3.33 -6.11 10.07
CA ALA A 11 -2.02 -6.57 10.54
C ALA A 11 -1.50 -7.76 9.70
N GLY A 12 -1.19 -7.48 8.42
CA GLY A 12 -0.41 -8.29 7.51
C GLY A 12 1.08 -7.94 7.65
N ALA A 13 1.88 -8.10 6.60
CA ALA A 13 3.32 -7.78 6.65
C ALA A 13 3.56 -6.30 6.97
N LEU A 14 3.01 -5.39 6.16
CA LEU A 14 3.14 -3.95 6.34
C LEU A 14 2.60 -3.49 7.71
N GLY A 15 1.36 -3.88 8.03
CA GLY A 15 0.72 -3.48 9.27
C GLY A 15 1.45 -3.99 10.52
N SER A 16 2.05 -5.18 10.45
CA SER A 16 2.86 -5.74 11.55
C SER A 16 4.16 -4.95 11.75
N VAL A 17 4.85 -4.57 10.66
CA VAL A 17 6.07 -3.74 10.76
C VAL A 17 5.73 -2.40 11.39
N VAL A 18 4.76 -1.68 10.83
CA VAL A 18 4.40 -0.32 11.29
C VAL A 18 3.86 -0.36 12.72
N GLY A 19 2.90 -1.25 13.01
CA GLY A 19 2.29 -1.35 14.34
C GLY A 19 3.27 -1.86 15.40
N GLY A 20 4.12 -2.80 15.04
CA GLY A 20 5.15 -3.32 15.95
C GLY A 20 6.18 -2.26 16.34
N LEU A 21 6.67 -1.48 15.37
CA LEU A 21 7.65 -0.43 15.65
C LEU A 21 7.02 0.72 16.45
N LEU A 22 5.79 1.14 16.15
CA LEU A 22 5.05 2.11 16.94
C LEU A 22 4.87 1.64 18.41
N ALA A 23 4.47 0.39 18.61
CA ALA A 23 4.32 -0.16 19.95
C ALA A 23 5.65 -0.23 20.72
N ARG A 24 6.74 -0.59 20.03
CA ARG A 24 8.10 -0.58 20.60
C ARG A 24 8.52 0.83 21.03
N ALA A 25 8.09 1.87 20.31
CA ALA A 25 8.34 3.26 20.65
C ALA A 25 7.45 3.78 21.81
N GLY A 26 6.57 2.93 22.36
CA GLY A 26 5.73 3.27 23.51
C GLY A 26 4.32 3.74 23.17
N HIS A 27 3.91 3.71 21.90
CA HIS A 27 2.54 4.02 21.54
C HIS A 27 1.58 2.87 21.90
N PRO A 28 0.37 3.15 22.39
CA PRO A 28 -0.64 2.13 22.66
C PRO A 28 -1.26 1.65 21.32
N VAL A 29 -0.77 0.51 20.81
CA VAL A 29 -1.17 -0.05 19.52
C VAL A 29 -2.03 -1.28 19.69
N THR A 30 -3.14 -1.32 18.96
CA THR A 30 -3.95 -2.53 18.74
C THR A 30 -3.74 -3.03 17.32
N LEU A 31 -3.42 -4.30 17.17
CA LEU A 31 -3.33 -4.98 15.86
C LEU A 31 -4.64 -5.71 15.58
N LEU A 32 -5.28 -5.38 14.44
CA LEU A 32 -6.43 -6.11 13.91
C LEU A 32 -6.01 -6.89 12.68
N GLY A 33 -6.09 -8.22 12.73
CA GLY A 33 -5.63 -9.07 11.65
C GLY A 33 -6.21 -10.48 11.69
N ARG A 34 -5.73 -11.35 10.80
CA ARG A 34 -6.22 -12.73 10.73
C ARG A 34 -5.83 -13.53 11.98
N ARG A 35 -6.77 -14.33 12.48
CA ARG A 35 -6.65 -15.11 13.71
C ARG A 35 -5.30 -15.84 13.87
N PRO A 36 -4.79 -16.64 12.89
CA PRO A 36 -3.54 -17.38 13.10
C PRO A 36 -2.33 -16.47 13.38
N HIS A 37 -2.31 -15.27 12.78
CA HIS A 37 -1.25 -14.30 13.03
C HIS A 37 -1.43 -13.59 14.36
N MET A 38 -2.65 -13.16 14.67
CA MET A 38 -2.96 -12.48 15.94
C MET A 38 -2.74 -13.38 17.14
N ASP A 39 -3.15 -14.66 17.06
CA ASP A 39 -2.91 -15.64 18.14
C ASP A 39 -1.41 -15.88 18.38
N ALA A 40 -0.61 -15.94 17.31
CA ALA A 40 0.84 -16.08 17.42
C ALA A 40 1.49 -14.84 18.07
N VAL A 41 1.06 -13.63 17.66
CA VAL A 41 1.57 -12.37 18.24
C VAL A 41 1.19 -12.26 19.72
N ALA A 42 -0.05 -12.59 20.09
CA ALA A 42 -0.51 -12.52 21.48
C ALA A 42 0.26 -13.50 22.38
N ARG A 43 0.57 -14.70 21.89
CA ARG A 43 1.26 -15.74 22.65
C ARG A 43 2.77 -15.53 22.76
N ASP A 44 3.44 -15.22 21.64
CA ASP A 44 4.91 -15.27 21.50
C ASP A 44 5.53 -13.88 21.29
N GLY A 45 4.71 -12.83 21.15
CA GLY A 45 5.11 -11.51 20.70
C GLY A 45 5.31 -11.44 19.19
N LEU A 46 5.50 -10.23 18.67
CA LEU A 46 5.78 -9.94 17.28
C LEU A 46 7.29 -9.77 17.06
N LEU A 47 7.85 -10.58 16.15
CA LEU A 47 9.21 -10.37 15.64
C LEU A 47 9.11 -9.51 14.37
N VAL A 48 9.81 -8.37 14.38
CA VAL A 48 10.07 -7.55 13.18
C VAL A 48 11.56 -7.57 12.95
N ASP A 49 12.00 -7.97 11.76
CA ASP A 49 13.42 -7.95 11.40
C ASP A 49 13.67 -7.48 9.96
N GLY A 50 14.93 -7.53 9.52
CA GLY A 50 15.37 -7.05 8.22
C GLY A 50 15.95 -5.64 8.27
N LEU A 51 15.67 -4.83 7.24
CA LEU A 51 16.34 -3.54 7.05
C LEU A 51 16.05 -2.50 8.15
N PHE A 52 14.97 -2.64 8.91
CA PHE A 52 14.65 -1.75 10.04
C PHE A 52 15.18 -2.28 11.38
N GLY A 53 16.10 -3.25 11.37
CA GLY A 53 16.68 -3.87 12.56
C GLY A 53 15.87 -5.09 13.02
N THR A 54 16.31 -5.69 14.15
CA THR A 54 15.66 -6.88 14.73
C THR A 54 15.03 -6.52 16.08
N HIS A 55 13.71 -6.63 16.15
CA HIS A 55 12.91 -6.20 17.30
C HIS A 55 11.88 -7.28 17.66
N ARG A 56 11.85 -7.65 18.94
CA ARG A 56 10.79 -8.49 19.51
C ARG A 56 9.88 -7.61 20.37
N VAL A 57 8.62 -7.50 19.98
CA VAL A 57 7.61 -6.67 20.64
C VAL A 57 6.62 -7.57 21.35
N ALA A 58 6.58 -7.49 22.68
CA ALA A 58 5.65 -8.24 23.51
C ALA A 58 4.50 -7.35 24.01
N GLY A 59 3.43 -7.96 24.52
CA GLY A 59 2.33 -7.24 25.15
C GLY A 59 1.43 -6.45 24.19
N LEU A 60 1.50 -6.73 22.89
CA LEU A 60 0.63 -6.11 21.89
C LEU A 60 -0.83 -6.53 22.09
N THR A 61 -1.74 -5.57 22.08
CA THR A 61 -3.18 -5.85 21.99
C THR A 61 -3.49 -6.36 20.58
N CYS A 62 -4.11 -7.55 20.50
CA CYS A 62 -4.42 -8.22 19.24
C CYS A 62 -5.92 -8.53 19.16
N ALA A 63 -6.51 -8.32 17.98
CA ALA A 63 -7.88 -8.68 17.68
C ALA A 63 -7.98 -9.33 16.29
N SER A 64 -8.92 -10.25 16.12
CA SER A 64 -9.25 -10.84 14.81
C SER A 64 -10.63 -10.46 14.30
N ASP A 65 -11.37 -9.65 15.05
CA ASP A 65 -12.71 -9.15 14.73
C ASP A 65 -12.84 -7.74 15.33
N ALA A 66 -13.11 -6.74 14.51
CA ALA A 66 -13.24 -5.34 14.94
C ALA A 66 -14.41 -5.14 15.92
N ARG A 67 -15.45 -5.97 15.84
CA ARG A 67 -16.61 -5.92 16.74
C ARG A 67 -16.26 -6.24 18.20
N THR A 68 -15.13 -6.88 18.44
CA THR A 68 -14.63 -7.16 19.81
C THR A 68 -13.88 -5.99 20.42
N LEU A 69 -13.60 -4.95 19.63
CA LEU A 69 -12.85 -3.77 20.08
C LEU A 69 -13.79 -2.76 20.74
N ALA A 70 -13.56 -2.47 22.00
CA ALA A 70 -14.30 -1.46 22.76
C ALA A 70 -13.61 -0.10 22.78
N GLY A 71 -12.37 -0.01 22.26
CA GLY A 71 -11.53 1.20 22.28
C GLY A 71 -11.99 2.27 21.29
N LYS A 72 -11.49 3.47 21.53
CA LYS A 72 -11.59 4.61 20.61
C LYS A 72 -10.19 5.04 20.20
N TYR A 73 -9.94 5.18 18.90
CA TYR A 73 -8.61 5.37 18.34
C TYR A 73 -8.45 6.78 17.77
N ALA A 74 -7.33 7.43 18.09
CA ALA A 74 -6.96 8.73 17.53
C ALA A 74 -6.45 8.59 16.09
N ALA A 75 -5.83 7.44 15.76
CA ALA A 75 -5.46 7.09 14.40
C ALA A 75 -5.83 5.64 14.08
N ILE A 76 -6.30 5.41 12.86
CA ILE A 76 -6.47 4.08 12.28
C ILE A 76 -5.56 3.99 11.06
N LEU A 77 -4.56 3.11 11.10
CA LEU A 77 -3.68 2.82 9.97
C LEU A 77 -4.31 1.68 9.17
N LEU A 78 -4.78 1.98 7.96
CA LEU A 78 -5.43 1.02 7.08
C LEU A 78 -4.37 0.38 6.18
N THR A 79 -4.14 -0.92 6.39
CA THR A 79 -3.08 -1.71 5.73
C THR A 79 -3.61 -3.04 5.14
N VAL A 80 -4.93 -3.17 5.03
CA VAL A 80 -5.55 -4.28 4.29
C VAL A 80 -5.23 -4.18 2.79
N LYS A 81 -5.40 -5.25 2.04
CA LYS A 81 -5.31 -5.20 0.58
C LYS A 81 -6.38 -4.24 0.01
N ALA A 82 -6.05 -3.56 -1.09
CA ALA A 82 -6.89 -2.50 -1.67
C ALA A 82 -8.35 -2.92 -1.94
N PHE A 83 -8.59 -4.18 -2.31
CA PHE A 83 -9.93 -4.71 -2.55
C PHE A 83 -10.78 -4.87 -1.28
N ASP A 84 -10.19 -4.82 -0.09
CA ASP A 84 -10.87 -4.88 1.20
C ASP A 84 -11.09 -3.49 1.83
N THR A 85 -10.59 -2.41 1.21
CA THR A 85 -10.58 -1.05 1.76
C THR A 85 -11.95 -0.58 2.22
N ALA A 86 -12.97 -0.69 1.36
CA ALA A 86 -14.30 -0.18 1.67
C ALA A 86 -14.93 -0.92 2.86
N ALA A 87 -14.81 -2.24 2.89
CA ALA A 87 -15.35 -3.06 3.97
C ALA A 87 -14.61 -2.78 5.29
N ALA A 88 -13.26 -2.81 5.27
CA ALA A 88 -12.45 -2.57 6.46
C ALA A 88 -12.65 -1.14 7.01
N ALA A 89 -12.66 -0.12 6.15
CA ALA A 89 -12.89 1.25 6.57
C ALA A 89 -14.27 1.43 7.23
N SER A 90 -15.33 0.82 6.66
CA SER A 90 -16.68 0.86 7.24
C SER A 90 -16.75 0.13 8.59
N GLU A 91 -16.06 -0.99 8.72
CA GLU A 91 -16.02 -1.79 9.95
C GLU A 91 -15.34 -1.03 11.10
N VAL A 92 -14.23 -0.32 10.82
CA VAL A 92 -13.48 0.39 11.85
C VAL A 92 -13.91 1.84 12.06
N ALA A 93 -14.75 2.41 11.18
CA ALA A 93 -15.20 3.80 11.28
C ALA A 93 -15.82 4.15 12.65
N PRO A 94 -16.65 3.29 13.30
CA PRO A 94 -17.23 3.57 14.62
C PRO A 94 -16.19 3.64 15.74
N LEU A 95 -14.98 3.11 15.51
CA LEU A 95 -13.89 3.06 16.49
C LEU A 95 -13.04 4.34 16.50
N LEU A 96 -13.18 5.19 15.47
CA LEU A 96 -12.41 6.43 15.35
C LEU A 96 -12.99 7.52 16.26
N VAL A 97 -12.16 8.21 17.05
CA VAL A 97 -12.61 9.35 17.84
C VAL A 97 -13.08 10.51 16.92
N PRO A 98 -13.88 11.47 17.41
CA PRO A 98 -14.42 12.54 16.55
C PRO A 98 -13.36 13.28 15.73
N ASP A 99 -12.24 13.64 16.33
CA ASP A 99 -11.13 14.34 15.68
C ASP A 99 -10.02 13.41 15.16
N GLY A 100 -10.25 12.09 15.21
CA GLY A 100 -9.30 11.10 14.75
C GLY A 100 -9.18 11.04 13.23
N VAL A 101 -8.09 10.44 12.76
CA VAL A 101 -7.81 10.27 11.34
C VAL A 101 -7.60 8.80 10.94
N LEU A 102 -8.05 8.47 9.74
CA LEU A 102 -7.75 7.21 9.09
C LEU A 102 -6.63 7.45 8.06
N VAL A 103 -5.52 6.74 8.18
CA VAL A 103 -4.37 6.83 7.28
C VAL A 103 -4.35 5.61 6.37
N SER A 104 -4.57 5.78 5.08
CA SER A 104 -4.44 4.68 4.10
C SER A 104 -2.99 4.50 3.70
N LEU A 105 -2.36 3.40 4.11
CA LEU A 105 -0.99 3.01 3.74
C LEU A 105 -0.95 1.95 2.62
N GLN A 106 -2.02 1.84 1.85
CA GLN A 106 -2.25 0.80 0.87
C GLN A 106 -1.65 1.15 -0.50
N ASN A 107 -1.42 0.13 -1.31
CA ASN A 107 -0.99 0.31 -2.69
C ASN A 107 -2.14 0.72 -3.62
N GLY A 108 -1.80 1.47 -4.67
CA GLY A 108 -2.73 1.83 -5.73
C GLY A 108 -3.58 3.06 -5.43
N LEU A 109 -4.54 3.31 -6.29
CA LEU A 109 -5.47 4.45 -6.25
C LEU A 109 -6.86 4.02 -5.78
N GLY A 110 -7.67 4.97 -5.32
CA GLY A 110 -9.05 4.72 -4.91
C GLY A 110 -9.21 4.36 -3.43
N ASN A 111 -8.13 4.05 -2.71
CA ASN A 111 -8.20 3.68 -1.30
C ASN A 111 -8.60 4.86 -0.40
N VAL A 112 -8.02 6.04 -0.65
CA VAL A 112 -8.32 7.27 0.07
C VAL A 112 -9.79 7.65 -0.11
N GLU A 113 -10.29 7.58 -1.33
CA GLU A 113 -11.69 7.89 -1.65
C GLU A 113 -12.65 6.83 -1.06
N ALA A 114 -12.24 5.56 -1.04
CA ALA A 114 -13.02 4.50 -0.40
C ALA A 114 -13.11 4.69 1.13
N ALA A 115 -11.99 5.03 1.76
CA ALA A 115 -11.94 5.35 3.18
C ALA A 115 -12.76 6.62 3.52
N ALA A 116 -12.68 7.65 2.67
CA ALA A 116 -13.42 8.90 2.85
C ALA A 116 -14.95 8.69 2.82
N ARG A 117 -15.44 7.72 2.04
CA ARG A 117 -16.87 7.36 2.06
C ARG A 117 -17.33 6.79 3.41
N ALA A 118 -16.42 6.15 4.15
CA ALA A 118 -16.74 5.55 5.44
C ALA A 118 -16.63 6.52 6.62
N VAL A 119 -15.56 7.36 6.65
CA VAL A 119 -15.27 8.21 7.81
C VAL A 119 -15.43 9.71 7.54
N GLY A 120 -15.71 10.12 6.30
CA GLY A 120 -15.73 11.52 5.85
C GLY A 120 -14.36 11.99 5.34
N ALA A 121 -14.36 12.78 4.27
CA ALA A 121 -13.13 13.24 3.60
C ALA A 121 -12.20 14.04 4.53
N ALA A 122 -12.78 14.83 5.45
CA ALA A 122 -12.02 15.61 6.42
C ALA A 122 -11.30 14.77 7.50
N ARG A 123 -11.35 13.45 7.42
CA ARG A 123 -10.76 12.52 8.41
C ARG A 123 -9.82 11.50 7.78
N VAL A 124 -9.46 11.66 6.49
CA VAL A 124 -8.60 10.71 5.78
C VAL A 124 -7.30 11.34 5.36
N LEU A 125 -6.21 10.63 5.62
CA LEU A 125 -4.89 10.91 5.09
C LEU A 125 -4.49 9.81 4.10
N GLY A 126 -3.82 10.20 3.02
CA GLY A 126 -3.13 9.27 2.14
C GLY A 126 -1.73 8.97 2.64
N GLY A 127 -1.22 7.78 2.32
CA GLY A 127 0.13 7.37 2.64
C GLY A 127 0.76 6.62 1.47
N ARG A 128 1.96 7.07 1.05
CA ARG A 128 2.78 6.40 0.05
C ARG A 128 3.88 5.61 0.73
N VAL A 129 3.83 4.30 0.65
CA VAL A 129 4.83 3.39 1.23
C VAL A 129 5.73 2.84 0.12
N ILE A 130 7.06 3.00 0.24
CA ILE A 130 8.05 2.43 -0.68
C ILE A 130 9.09 1.59 0.11
N PHE A 131 8.60 0.73 0.94
CA PHE A 131 9.36 -0.41 1.48
C PHE A 131 8.56 -1.69 1.29
N GLY A 132 9.26 -2.81 1.14
CA GLY A 132 8.68 -4.13 1.06
C GLY A 132 8.78 -4.85 2.40
N ALA A 133 7.72 -5.58 2.74
CA ALA A 133 7.72 -6.46 3.88
C ALA A 133 6.97 -7.75 3.55
N GLU A 134 7.34 -8.84 4.19
CA GLU A 134 6.65 -10.12 4.08
C GLU A 134 6.38 -10.75 5.46
N LEU A 135 5.30 -11.50 5.56
CA LEU A 135 5.08 -12.40 6.68
C LEU A 135 5.79 -13.70 6.39
N VAL A 136 6.92 -13.91 7.08
CA VAL A 136 7.69 -15.15 7.00
C VAL A 136 6.89 -16.32 7.57
N ARG A 137 6.23 -16.08 8.71
CA ARG A 137 5.29 -16.97 9.39
C ARG A 137 4.40 -16.17 10.34
N PRO A 138 3.33 -16.73 10.93
CA PRO A 138 2.57 -16.06 11.97
C PRO A 138 3.48 -15.55 13.10
N GLY A 139 3.33 -14.30 13.50
CA GLY A 139 4.15 -13.63 14.51
C GLY A 139 5.51 -13.11 14.02
N HIS A 140 5.83 -13.19 12.71
CA HIS A 140 7.12 -12.73 12.18
C HIS A 140 6.95 -11.97 10.86
N ALA A 141 7.28 -10.68 10.86
CA ALA A 141 7.33 -9.81 9.70
C ALA A 141 8.79 -9.43 9.38
N HIS A 142 9.18 -9.48 8.12
CA HIS A 142 10.53 -9.20 7.62
C HIS A 142 10.51 -8.06 6.61
N VAL A 143 11.36 -7.04 6.82
CA VAL A 143 11.52 -5.91 5.89
C VAL A 143 12.57 -6.26 4.85
N THR A 144 12.13 -6.42 3.58
CA THR A 144 12.96 -6.94 2.48
C THR A 144 13.64 -5.86 1.66
N VAL A 145 13.00 -4.69 1.50
CA VAL A 145 13.50 -3.58 0.68
C VAL A 145 13.02 -2.25 1.27
N PHE A 146 13.87 -1.24 1.16
CA PHE A 146 13.55 0.15 1.48
C PHE A 146 14.15 1.04 0.38
N ALA A 147 13.31 1.80 -0.30
CA ALA A 147 13.74 2.66 -1.40
C ALA A 147 13.56 4.15 -1.10
N ASP A 148 12.60 4.52 -0.25
CA ASP A 148 12.32 5.92 0.06
C ASP A 148 11.45 6.02 1.34
N PRO A 149 11.51 7.11 2.12
CA PRO A 149 10.63 7.32 3.26
C PRO A 149 9.14 7.20 2.92
N VAL A 150 8.35 6.75 3.89
CA VAL A 150 6.89 6.82 3.81
C VAL A 150 6.49 8.30 3.75
N LEU A 151 5.55 8.64 2.88
CA LEU A 151 4.98 9.98 2.83
C LEU A 151 3.52 9.92 3.28
N ILE A 152 3.13 10.82 4.18
CA ILE A 152 1.75 10.95 4.66
C ILE A 152 1.27 12.38 4.41
N GLY A 153 0.05 12.53 3.88
CA GLY A 153 -0.47 13.86 3.62
C GLY A 153 -1.98 13.91 3.41
N PRO A 154 -2.56 15.12 3.48
CA PRO A 154 -3.95 15.36 3.17
C PRO A 154 -4.21 15.26 1.67
N PRO A 155 -5.37 14.70 1.23
CA PRO A 155 -5.76 14.74 -0.18
C PRO A 155 -5.98 16.17 -0.72
N ASP A 156 -6.48 17.07 0.12
CA ASP A 156 -6.52 18.53 -0.15
C ASP A 156 -5.42 19.22 0.66
N ALA A 157 -4.40 19.70 -0.02
CA ALA A 157 -3.26 20.41 0.60
C ALA A 157 -3.66 21.68 1.38
N ARG A 158 -4.86 22.22 1.13
CA ARG A 158 -5.39 23.40 1.82
C ARG A 158 -6.03 23.09 3.18
N ASP A 159 -6.26 21.82 3.49
CA ASP A 159 -6.79 21.41 4.80
C ASP A 159 -5.69 21.45 5.85
N ALA A 160 -5.58 22.59 6.54
CA ALA A 160 -4.56 22.83 7.58
C ALA A 160 -4.69 21.86 8.77
N ARG A 161 -5.91 21.41 9.11
CA ARG A 161 -6.13 20.43 10.19
C ARG A 161 -5.57 19.06 9.82
N LEU A 162 -5.86 18.59 8.60
CA LEU A 162 -5.30 17.32 8.11
C LEU A 162 -3.79 17.44 7.87
N ALA A 163 -3.27 18.59 7.44
CA ALA A 163 -1.83 18.79 7.31
C ALA A 163 -1.12 18.69 8.67
N ALA A 164 -1.68 19.29 9.73
CA ALA A 164 -1.16 19.15 11.09
C ALA A 164 -1.23 17.70 11.59
N ALA A 165 -2.33 17.01 11.32
CA ALA A 165 -2.45 15.58 11.65
C ALA A 165 -1.43 14.72 10.88
N ALA A 166 -1.20 15.00 9.60
CA ALA A 166 -0.19 14.31 8.79
C ALA A 166 1.22 14.52 9.34
N ALA A 167 1.59 15.74 9.70
CA ALA A 167 2.88 16.04 10.32
C ALA A 167 3.09 15.28 11.63
N ARG A 168 2.06 15.25 12.48
CA ARG A 168 2.08 14.55 13.76
C ARG A 168 2.27 13.04 13.59
N TRP A 169 1.48 12.39 12.73
CA TRP A 169 1.56 10.94 12.55
C TRP A 169 2.79 10.51 11.74
N ALA A 170 3.28 11.39 10.84
CA ALA A 170 4.57 11.16 10.20
C ALA A 170 5.72 11.19 11.20
N ALA A 171 5.74 12.15 12.14
CA ALA A 171 6.75 12.20 13.20
C ALA A 171 6.68 10.98 14.11
N ALA A 172 5.49 10.53 14.53
CA ALA A 172 5.33 9.34 15.36
C ALA A 172 5.86 8.07 14.67
N LEU A 173 5.67 7.93 13.37
CA LEU A 173 6.23 6.81 12.58
C LEU A 173 7.74 6.93 12.44
N ASP A 174 8.26 8.11 12.12
CA ASP A 174 9.70 8.35 11.98
C ASP A 174 10.46 8.07 13.28
N ASP A 175 9.98 8.62 14.40
CA ASP A 175 10.52 8.39 15.75
C ASP A 175 10.46 6.91 16.15
N SER A 176 9.50 6.14 15.61
CA SER A 176 9.41 4.70 15.86
C SER A 176 10.44 3.87 15.08
N GLY A 177 11.13 4.47 14.12
CA GLY A 177 12.11 3.81 13.23
C GLY A 177 11.53 3.37 11.89
N VAL A 178 10.34 3.86 11.52
CA VAL A 178 9.80 3.77 10.15
C VAL A 178 10.05 5.12 9.46
N PRO A 179 11.09 5.29 8.64
CA PRO A 179 11.39 6.57 8.04
C PRO A 179 10.18 7.16 7.33
N THR A 180 9.69 8.30 7.81
CA THR A 180 8.41 8.90 7.38
C THR A 180 8.49 10.41 7.38
N ALA A 181 7.86 11.05 6.39
CA ALA A 181 7.73 12.50 6.30
C ALA A 181 6.29 12.90 5.93
N ALA A 182 5.90 14.10 6.34
CA ALA A 182 4.65 14.71 5.87
C ALA A 182 4.84 15.33 4.48
N THR A 183 3.76 15.37 3.69
CA THR A 183 3.74 15.99 2.37
C THR A 183 2.41 16.68 2.10
N ASP A 184 2.45 17.78 1.37
CA ASP A 184 1.28 18.46 0.81
C ASP A 184 0.89 17.94 -0.59
N ARG A 185 1.69 17.00 -1.16
CA ARG A 185 1.55 16.46 -2.52
C ARG A 185 1.14 14.98 -2.54
N ILE A 186 0.42 14.51 -1.53
CA ILE A 186 0.17 13.07 -1.40
C ILE A 186 -0.52 12.46 -2.63
N VAL A 187 -1.46 13.18 -3.26
CA VAL A 187 -2.15 12.70 -4.46
C VAL A 187 -1.15 12.48 -5.61
N ALA A 188 -0.25 13.46 -5.82
CA ALA A 188 0.79 13.34 -6.84
C ALA A 188 1.74 12.16 -6.54
N THR A 189 2.18 12.01 -5.27
CA THR A 189 3.11 10.93 -4.90
C THR A 189 2.48 9.54 -5.00
N LEU A 190 1.17 9.41 -4.78
CA LEU A 190 0.44 8.16 -5.02
C LEU A 190 0.41 7.82 -6.52
N TRP A 191 0.14 8.80 -7.38
CA TRP A 191 0.19 8.62 -8.82
C TRP A 191 1.61 8.30 -9.32
N GLU A 192 2.64 9.00 -8.80
CA GLU A 192 4.06 8.75 -9.10
C GLU A 192 4.44 7.29 -8.77
N LYS A 193 3.95 6.76 -7.65
CA LYS A 193 4.12 5.34 -7.31
C LYS A 193 3.34 4.43 -8.27
N VAL A 194 2.16 4.81 -8.71
CA VAL A 194 1.36 4.02 -9.65
C VAL A 194 2.02 4.00 -11.03
N LEU A 195 2.59 5.09 -11.52
CA LEU A 195 3.40 5.08 -12.75
C LEU A 195 4.46 3.97 -12.74
N TYR A 196 5.16 3.83 -11.59
CA TYR A 196 6.17 2.80 -11.40
C TYR A 196 5.57 1.38 -11.30
N SER A 197 4.59 1.21 -10.45
CA SER A 197 4.02 -0.11 -10.15
C SER A 197 3.16 -0.66 -11.28
N ALA A 198 2.46 0.19 -12.03
CA ALA A 198 1.65 -0.21 -13.18
C ALA A 198 2.50 -0.76 -14.33
N ALA A 199 3.70 -0.21 -14.54
CA ALA A 199 4.62 -0.68 -15.56
C ALA A 199 5.27 -2.02 -15.18
N LEU A 200 5.68 -2.19 -13.93
CA LEU A 200 6.53 -3.30 -13.51
C LEU A 200 5.77 -4.49 -12.92
N ASN A 201 4.76 -4.22 -12.06
CA ASN A 201 4.14 -5.30 -11.28
C ASN A 201 3.41 -6.33 -12.13
N PRO A 202 2.50 -5.94 -13.06
CA PRO A 202 1.74 -6.92 -13.84
C PRO A 202 2.63 -7.70 -14.81
N LEU A 203 3.57 -7.04 -15.49
CA LEU A 203 4.51 -7.71 -16.39
C LEU A 203 5.43 -8.67 -15.62
N GLY A 204 5.97 -8.24 -14.47
CA GLY A 204 6.76 -9.10 -13.59
C GLY A 204 5.97 -10.31 -13.11
N ALA A 205 4.70 -10.10 -12.76
CA ALA A 205 3.82 -11.16 -12.28
C ALA A 205 3.44 -12.17 -13.39
N LEU A 206 3.15 -11.69 -14.59
CA LEU A 206 2.78 -12.55 -15.73
C LEU A 206 3.95 -13.35 -16.28
N ARG A 207 5.15 -12.74 -16.31
CA ARG A 207 6.36 -13.35 -16.88
C ARG A 207 7.26 -14.05 -15.86
N GLY A 208 7.01 -13.89 -14.56
CA GLY A 208 7.87 -14.42 -13.50
C GLY A 208 9.25 -13.77 -13.41
N LEU A 209 9.41 -12.51 -13.87
CA LEU A 209 10.68 -11.82 -14.03
C LEU A 209 10.91 -10.76 -12.94
N THR A 210 12.20 -10.47 -12.67
CA THR A 210 12.62 -9.32 -11.89
C THR A 210 12.49 -8.03 -12.70
N TYR A 211 12.51 -6.88 -12.03
CA TYR A 211 12.38 -5.58 -12.69
C TYR A 211 13.53 -5.28 -13.68
N GLY A 212 14.76 -5.65 -13.32
CA GLY A 212 15.90 -5.50 -14.22
C GLY A 212 15.78 -6.36 -15.47
N ALA A 213 15.30 -7.61 -15.33
CA ALA A 213 15.09 -8.50 -16.47
C ALA A 213 13.99 -7.98 -17.42
N LEU A 214 12.92 -7.39 -16.87
CA LEU A 214 11.88 -6.72 -17.68
C LEU A 214 12.43 -5.54 -18.49
N ALA A 215 13.26 -4.70 -17.82
CA ALA A 215 13.83 -3.53 -18.47
C ALA A 215 14.93 -3.85 -19.49
N ALA A 216 15.54 -5.03 -19.42
CA ALA A 216 16.50 -5.53 -20.41
C ALA A 216 15.81 -6.11 -21.67
N ASP A 217 14.54 -6.45 -21.59
CA ASP A 217 13.75 -7.04 -22.67
C ASP A 217 13.07 -5.95 -23.51
N ALA A 218 13.31 -5.94 -24.83
CA ALA A 218 12.81 -4.90 -25.72
C ALA A 218 11.28 -4.84 -25.77
N ASP A 219 10.61 -5.99 -25.84
CA ASP A 219 9.15 -6.08 -25.85
C ASP A 219 8.55 -5.67 -24.50
N GLY A 220 9.20 -6.06 -23.40
CA GLY A 220 8.85 -5.62 -22.05
C GLY A 220 8.92 -4.10 -21.92
N ARG A 221 9.99 -3.48 -22.44
CA ARG A 221 10.12 -2.00 -22.47
C ARG A 221 9.01 -1.34 -23.25
N ALA A 222 8.70 -1.85 -24.46
CA ALA A 222 7.64 -1.29 -25.30
C ALA A 222 6.28 -1.28 -24.58
N VAL A 223 5.93 -2.36 -23.89
CA VAL A 223 4.69 -2.42 -23.10
C VAL A 223 4.76 -1.47 -21.89
N MET A 224 5.87 -1.43 -21.15
CA MET A 224 6.03 -0.51 -20.02
C MET A 224 5.91 0.95 -20.45
N ASP A 225 6.47 1.32 -21.63
CA ASP A 225 6.39 2.67 -22.16
C ASP A 225 4.95 3.07 -22.49
N CYS A 226 4.15 2.16 -23.09
CA CYS A 226 2.72 2.39 -23.31
C CYS A 226 1.97 2.58 -22.00
N VAL A 227 2.19 1.70 -21.02
CA VAL A 227 1.56 1.78 -19.69
C VAL A 227 1.86 3.10 -19.00
N ILE A 228 3.13 3.54 -19.02
CA ILE A 228 3.56 4.80 -18.43
C ILE A 228 2.89 5.99 -19.13
N ALA A 229 2.91 6.03 -20.46
CA ALA A 229 2.32 7.13 -21.24
C ALA A 229 0.82 7.26 -20.96
N GLU A 230 0.08 6.15 -20.93
CA GLU A 230 -1.34 6.14 -20.60
C GLU A 230 -1.61 6.63 -19.18
N ALA A 231 -0.90 6.08 -18.18
CA ALA A 231 -1.08 6.45 -16.79
C ALA A 231 -0.72 7.93 -16.55
N PHE A 232 0.32 8.43 -17.23
CA PHE A 232 0.72 9.83 -17.18
C PHE A 232 -0.37 10.75 -17.79
N ALA A 233 -0.94 10.36 -18.93
CA ALA A 233 -2.02 11.11 -19.57
C ALA A 233 -3.28 11.16 -18.69
N VAL A 234 -3.65 10.04 -18.06
CA VAL A 234 -4.80 9.97 -17.15
C VAL A 234 -4.56 10.85 -15.91
N ALA A 235 -3.39 10.80 -15.30
CA ALA A 235 -3.04 11.64 -14.15
C ALA A 235 -3.16 13.14 -14.48
N ARG A 236 -2.66 13.55 -15.65
CA ARG A 236 -2.80 14.94 -16.13
C ARG A 236 -4.26 15.33 -16.37
N ALA A 237 -5.07 14.45 -16.92
CA ALA A 237 -6.50 14.70 -17.15
C ALA A 237 -7.27 14.82 -15.82
N GLU A 238 -6.77 14.21 -14.74
CA GLU A 238 -7.28 14.42 -13.38
C GLU A 238 -6.74 15.69 -12.70
N GLY A 239 -5.89 16.46 -13.37
CA GLY A 239 -5.30 17.69 -12.83
C GLY A 239 -4.18 17.44 -11.83
N VAL A 240 -3.58 16.25 -11.83
CA VAL A 240 -2.50 15.90 -10.90
C VAL A 240 -1.18 16.53 -11.38
N ALA A 241 -0.56 17.33 -10.51
CA ALA A 241 0.74 17.95 -10.75
C ALA A 241 1.87 16.96 -10.46
N LEU A 242 2.21 16.11 -11.44
CA LEU A 242 3.32 15.17 -11.36
C LEU A 242 4.68 15.92 -11.33
N ALA A 243 5.71 15.25 -10.80
CA ALA A 243 7.06 15.84 -10.67
C ALA A 243 7.78 16.02 -12.04
N TRP A 244 7.28 15.41 -13.11
CA TRP A 244 7.88 15.46 -14.45
C TRP A 244 6.94 16.18 -15.42
N ALA A 245 7.55 16.89 -16.39
CA ALA A 245 6.81 17.65 -17.40
C ALA A 245 5.96 16.75 -18.32
N ASP A 246 6.48 15.57 -18.66
CA ASP A 246 5.86 14.58 -19.53
C ASP A 246 6.33 13.15 -19.20
N ASP A 247 5.74 12.18 -19.87
CA ASP A 247 6.07 10.76 -19.71
C ASP A 247 7.49 10.42 -20.21
N ALA A 248 8.02 11.18 -21.17
CA ALA A 248 9.40 10.99 -21.67
C ALA A 248 10.41 11.34 -20.57
N ALA A 249 10.26 12.49 -19.92
CA ALA A 249 11.08 12.90 -18.80
C ALA A 249 10.98 11.91 -17.61
N TYR A 250 9.77 11.36 -17.36
CA TYR A 250 9.62 10.30 -16.36
C TYR A 250 10.36 9.01 -16.77
N ARG A 251 10.26 8.57 -18.04
CA ARG A 251 10.94 7.35 -18.51
C ARG A 251 12.46 7.43 -18.41
N GLU A 252 13.06 8.61 -18.61
CA GLU A 252 14.49 8.81 -18.34
C GLU A 252 14.85 8.47 -16.89
N VAL A 253 14.10 8.98 -15.94
CA VAL A 253 14.29 8.70 -14.51
C VAL A 253 13.96 7.24 -14.19
N PHE A 254 12.90 6.70 -14.78
CA PHE A 254 12.43 5.33 -14.56
C PHE A 254 13.52 4.33 -14.97
N TYR A 255 14.05 4.40 -16.19
CA TYR A 255 15.09 3.48 -16.68
C TYR A 255 16.50 3.83 -16.18
N GLY A 256 16.80 5.11 -15.97
CA GLY A 256 18.13 5.56 -15.56
C GLY A 256 18.41 5.40 -14.06
N ARG A 257 17.37 5.42 -13.22
CA ARG A 257 17.54 5.42 -11.77
C ARG A 257 16.62 4.44 -11.03
N LEU A 258 15.31 4.47 -11.26
CA LEU A 258 14.36 3.73 -10.44
C LEU A 258 14.46 2.21 -10.65
N VAL A 259 14.48 1.76 -11.91
CA VAL A 259 14.62 0.33 -12.22
C VAL A 259 15.99 -0.22 -11.81
N PRO A 260 17.13 0.43 -12.10
CA PRO A 260 18.44 -0.05 -11.66
C PRO A 260 18.55 -0.23 -10.14
N SER A 261 18.00 0.69 -9.34
CA SER A 261 18.05 0.61 -7.87
C SER A 261 17.24 -0.56 -7.30
N THR A 262 16.33 -1.14 -8.09
CA THR A 262 15.44 -2.23 -7.70
C THR A 262 15.52 -3.41 -8.67
N ALA A 263 16.59 -3.54 -9.45
CA ALA A 263 16.70 -4.49 -10.56
C ALA A 263 16.46 -5.96 -10.15
N ALA A 264 16.92 -6.35 -8.97
CA ALA A 264 16.74 -7.71 -8.43
C ALA A 264 15.35 -7.94 -7.80
N HIS A 265 14.52 -6.89 -7.69
CA HIS A 265 13.24 -6.99 -6.99
C HIS A 265 12.22 -7.80 -7.80
N ARG A 266 11.45 -8.62 -7.09
CA ARG A 266 10.28 -9.35 -7.58
C ARG A 266 9.02 -8.70 -7.00
N SER A 267 8.07 -8.36 -7.85
CA SER A 267 6.87 -7.63 -7.42
C SER A 267 6.06 -8.38 -6.36
N SER A 268 5.39 -7.64 -5.48
CA SER A 268 4.40 -8.22 -4.55
C SER A 268 3.26 -8.93 -5.29
N MET A 269 2.92 -8.46 -6.48
CA MET A 269 1.90 -9.06 -7.34
C MET A 269 2.32 -10.47 -7.81
N LEU A 270 3.59 -10.66 -8.19
CA LEU A 270 4.13 -11.99 -8.50
C LEU A 270 4.06 -12.92 -7.29
N GLN A 271 4.48 -12.43 -6.12
CA GLN A 271 4.41 -13.21 -4.88
C GLN A 271 2.97 -13.58 -4.49
N ASP A 272 1.99 -12.71 -4.77
CA ASP A 272 0.58 -13.03 -4.53
C ASP A 272 0.09 -14.11 -5.49
N LEU A 273 0.42 -14.05 -6.79
CA LEU A 273 0.06 -15.09 -7.77
C LEU A 273 0.71 -16.45 -7.43
N GLU A 274 1.98 -16.48 -7.07
CA GLU A 274 2.69 -17.70 -6.68
C GLU A 274 2.09 -18.37 -5.43
N ARG A 275 1.46 -17.58 -4.57
CA ARG A 275 0.76 -18.05 -3.36
C ARG A 275 -0.74 -18.28 -3.59
N GLY A 276 -1.21 -18.24 -4.83
CA GLY A 276 -2.63 -18.38 -5.19
C GLY A 276 -3.54 -17.31 -4.58
N ARG A 277 -3.01 -16.11 -4.33
CA ARG A 277 -3.75 -15.00 -3.71
C ARG A 277 -4.19 -13.98 -4.75
N ARG A 278 -5.33 -13.34 -4.48
CA ARG A 278 -5.78 -12.18 -5.24
C ARG A 278 -4.76 -11.05 -5.14
N THR A 279 -4.51 -10.38 -6.26
CA THR A 279 -3.59 -9.25 -6.38
C THR A 279 -4.29 -7.91 -6.22
N GLU A 280 -3.52 -6.82 -6.24
CA GLU A 280 -4.04 -5.44 -6.22
C GLU A 280 -4.12 -4.82 -7.62
N ILE A 281 -4.19 -5.62 -8.68
CA ILE A 281 -4.23 -5.16 -10.07
C ILE A 281 -5.35 -4.15 -10.32
N ASP A 282 -6.50 -4.34 -9.66
CA ASP A 282 -7.67 -3.46 -9.80
C ASP A 282 -7.42 -2.04 -9.28
N ALA A 283 -6.59 -1.91 -8.24
CA ALA A 283 -6.23 -0.62 -7.64
C ALA A 283 -5.01 0.02 -8.32
N ILE A 284 -4.30 -0.70 -9.17
CA ILE A 284 -3.12 -0.23 -9.91
C ILE A 284 -3.54 0.06 -11.36
N ASN A 285 -3.35 -0.88 -12.29
CA ASN A 285 -3.68 -0.70 -13.70
C ASN A 285 -5.19 -0.55 -13.93
N GLY A 286 -6.01 -1.33 -13.23
CA GLY A 286 -7.46 -1.22 -13.29
C GLY A 286 -7.97 0.17 -12.87
N ALA A 287 -7.35 0.78 -11.88
CA ALA A 287 -7.69 2.14 -11.47
C ALA A 287 -7.28 3.18 -12.53
N VAL A 288 -6.15 3.02 -13.21
CA VAL A 288 -5.74 3.87 -14.34
C VAL A 288 -6.77 3.78 -15.46
N ALA A 289 -7.12 2.57 -15.90
CA ALA A 289 -8.09 2.34 -16.97
C ALA A 289 -9.47 2.93 -16.63
N ALA A 290 -9.97 2.69 -15.41
CA ALA A 290 -11.27 3.19 -14.97
C ALA A 290 -11.31 4.73 -14.90
N ARG A 291 -10.26 5.37 -14.36
CA ARG A 291 -10.16 6.83 -14.29
C ARG A 291 -10.00 7.44 -15.68
N GLY A 292 -9.21 6.80 -16.55
CA GLY A 292 -9.07 7.17 -17.96
C GLY A 292 -10.41 7.19 -18.68
N SER A 293 -11.22 6.13 -18.53
CA SER A 293 -12.56 6.04 -19.09
C SER A 293 -13.45 7.20 -18.63
N VAL A 294 -13.43 7.55 -17.35
CA VAL A 294 -14.22 8.68 -16.80
C VAL A 294 -13.78 10.03 -17.41
N ARG A 295 -12.50 10.17 -17.71
CA ARG A 295 -11.90 11.41 -18.26
C ARG A 295 -11.86 11.44 -19.81
N GLY A 296 -12.31 10.38 -20.48
CA GLY A 296 -12.21 10.26 -21.94
C GLY A 296 -10.77 10.06 -22.43
N VAL A 297 -9.87 9.56 -21.60
CA VAL A 297 -8.47 9.26 -21.92
C VAL A 297 -8.31 7.74 -22.03
N PRO A 298 -8.07 7.18 -23.23
CA PRO A 298 -7.88 5.75 -23.39
C PRO A 298 -6.65 5.22 -22.66
N ALA A 299 -6.78 4.06 -22.02
CA ALA A 299 -5.67 3.37 -21.35
C ALA A 299 -5.69 1.86 -21.66
N PRO A 300 -5.61 1.45 -22.95
CA PRO A 300 -5.79 0.07 -23.39
C PRO A 300 -4.70 -0.89 -22.90
N ALA A 301 -3.45 -0.45 -22.76
CA ALA A 301 -2.38 -1.30 -22.21
C ALA A 301 -2.62 -1.60 -20.73
N ASN A 302 -3.03 -0.60 -19.94
CA ASN A 302 -3.40 -0.79 -18.54
C ASN A 302 -4.62 -1.71 -18.39
N GLU A 303 -5.63 -1.56 -19.25
CA GLU A 303 -6.82 -2.41 -19.26
C GLU A 303 -6.47 -3.86 -19.63
N ALA A 304 -5.68 -4.07 -20.68
CA ALA A 304 -5.24 -5.39 -21.13
C ALA A 304 -4.46 -6.11 -20.03
N LEU A 305 -3.50 -5.46 -19.37
CA LEU A 305 -2.75 -6.03 -18.27
C LEU A 305 -3.66 -6.38 -17.08
N THR A 306 -4.66 -5.56 -16.81
CA THR A 306 -5.65 -5.84 -15.76
C THR A 306 -6.39 -7.15 -16.06
N HIS A 307 -6.86 -7.33 -17.28
CA HIS A 307 -7.56 -8.55 -17.68
C HIS A 307 -6.66 -9.79 -17.67
N LEU A 308 -5.41 -9.67 -18.11
CA LEU A 308 -4.44 -10.77 -18.12
C LEU A 308 -4.10 -11.25 -16.70
N VAL A 309 -3.86 -10.32 -15.78
CA VAL A 309 -3.58 -10.68 -14.37
C VAL A 309 -4.80 -11.32 -13.72
N ARG A 310 -6.01 -10.78 -13.90
CA ARG A 310 -7.26 -11.41 -13.42
C ARG A 310 -7.48 -12.81 -14.00
N ALA A 311 -7.12 -13.04 -15.27
CA ALA A 311 -7.18 -14.37 -15.87
C ALA A 311 -6.20 -15.34 -15.18
N ARG A 312 -4.98 -14.88 -14.91
CA ARG A 312 -3.97 -15.67 -14.19
C ARG A 312 -4.39 -16.01 -12.74
N GLU A 313 -5.02 -15.07 -12.04
CA GLU A 313 -5.59 -15.30 -10.69
C GLU A 313 -6.61 -16.44 -10.70
N ARG A 314 -7.52 -16.45 -11.69
CA ARG A 314 -8.55 -17.50 -11.81
C ARG A 314 -7.95 -18.88 -12.08
N ASN A 315 -6.94 -18.96 -12.94
CA ASN A 315 -6.28 -20.23 -13.27
C ASN A 315 -5.54 -20.80 -12.05
N GLY A 316 -4.78 -19.97 -11.32
CA GLY A 316 -4.11 -20.39 -10.10
C GLY A 316 -5.06 -20.92 -9.02
N SER A 317 -6.23 -20.29 -8.88
CA SER A 317 -7.27 -20.74 -7.94
C SER A 317 -7.87 -22.09 -8.35
N GLN A 318 -8.02 -22.37 -9.64
CA GLN A 318 -8.53 -23.67 -10.16
C GLN A 318 -7.51 -24.79 -9.99
N GLU A 319 -6.22 -24.54 -10.27
CA GLU A 319 -5.14 -25.48 -10.06
C GLU A 319 -5.02 -25.89 -8.57
N ALA A 320 -5.08 -24.92 -7.66
CA ALA A 320 -5.06 -25.17 -6.21
C ALA A 320 -6.28 -25.99 -5.75
N ALA A 321 -7.47 -25.73 -6.28
CA ALA A 321 -8.68 -26.47 -5.98
C ALA A 321 -8.65 -27.91 -6.56
N ALA A 322 -7.95 -28.13 -7.67
CA ALA A 322 -7.79 -29.45 -8.28
C ALA A 322 -6.77 -30.32 -7.50
N CYS A 323 -5.70 -29.73 -6.96
CA CYS A 323 -4.70 -30.44 -6.14
C CYS A 323 -5.21 -30.84 -4.74
N ASN A 324 -6.27 -30.20 -4.25
CA ASN A 324 -6.87 -30.50 -2.93
C ASN A 324 -8.05 -31.49 -3.01
N ARG A 325 -8.30 -32.07 -4.16
CA ARG A 325 -9.27 -33.17 -4.40
C ARG A 325 -8.54 -34.47 -4.67
#